data_372726edba96bd0445ff2e8ca57fa87c
#
_entry.id   372726edba96bd0445ff2e8ca57fa87c
#
_cell.length_a   1.000
_cell.length_b   1.000
_cell.length_c   1.000
_cell.angle_alpha   90.00
_cell.angle_beta   90.00
_cell.angle_gamma   90.00
#
_symmetry.space_group_name_H-M   'P 1'
#
loop_
_entity.id
_entity.type
_entity.pdbx_description
1 polymer ?
#
loop_
_entity_poly.entity_id
_entity_poly.type
_entity_poly.pdbx_seq_one_letter_code
_entity_poly.pdbx_strand_id
1 'polypeptide(L)'
;MSRTPPHPTREQIELPLVLDCLSDPIRLAIVYQLAQQERVSSELRCGDFNGLSGKSNLTYHFAKLRDCGLMQTRVAGTNRFMRLRREDLEARFPGLLDAVLKSAARDADRLQLVAECDVGEAG
;
A
#
# COMPACT_ATOMS: atom_id res chain seq x y z
N MET A 1 -14.74 9.77 -18.94
CA MET A 1 -15.32 9.52 -17.64
C MET A 1 -14.34 8.80 -16.75
N SER A 2 -14.24 9.23 -15.54
CA SER A 2 -13.30 8.65 -14.62
C SER A 2 -13.72 7.26 -14.17
N ARG A 3 -12.74 6.36 -14.08
CA ARG A 3 -12.97 5.03 -13.56
C ARG A 3 -12.38 4.87 -12.18
N THR A 4 -12.00 5.98 -11.58
CA THR A 4 -11.42 5.95 -10.25
C THR A 4 -12.45 5.39 -9.27
N PRO A 5 -12.10 4.34 -8.53
CA PRO A 5 -13.04 3.75 -7.58
C PRO A 5 -13.31 4.70 -6.41
N PRO A 6 -14.42 4.49 -5.71
CA PRO A 6 -14.73 5.33 -4.57
C PRO A 6 -13.74 5.11 -3.43
N HIS A 7 -13.52 6.16 -2.66
CA HIS A 7 -12.63 6.12 -1.50
C HIS A 7 -13.34 6.68 -0.29
N PRO A 8 -13.03 6.18 0.91
CA PRO A 8 -13.57 6.78 2.12
C PRO A 8 -12.98 8.17 2.31
N THR A 9 -13.76 9.06 2.91
CA THR A 9 -13.24 10.37 3.27
C THR A 9 -12.32 10.21 4.47
N ARG A 10 -11.54 11.25 4.77
CA ARG A 10 -10.67 11.22 5.95
C ARG A 10 -11.45 10.83 7.20
N GLU A 11 -12.64 11.41 7.36
CA GLU A 11 -13.46 11.16 8.54
C GLU A 11 -14.02 9.76 8.59
N GLN A 12 -14.09 9.08 7.48
CA GLN A 12 -14.63 7.72 7.41
C GLN A 12 -13.58 6.65 7.68
N ILE A 13 -12.31 7.05 7.78
CA ILE A 13 -11.25 6.09 8.04
C ILE A 13 -11.27 5.69 9.51
N GLU A 14 -11.36 4.37 9.78
CA GLU A 14 -11.47 3.86 11.13
C GLU A 14 -10.28 3.01 11.51
N LEU A 15 -9.78 3.22 12.71
CA LEU A 15 -8.59 2.53 13.17
C LEU A 15 -8.68 1.00 13.10
N PRO A 16 -9.77 0.37 13.55
CA PRO A 16 -9.79 -1.09 13.49
C PRO A 16 -9.64 -1.64 12.09
N LEU A 17 -10.20 -0.96 11.09
CA LEU A 17 -10.08 -1.42 9.72
C LEU A 17 -8.67 -1.23 9.19
N VAL A 18 -8.02 -0.14 9.59
CA VAL A 18 -6.64 0.10 9.20
C VAL A 18 -5.74 -0.99 9.78
N LEU A 19 -5.93 -1.30 11.05
CA LEU A 19 -5.12 -2.33 11.70
C LEU A 19 -5.37 -3.70 11.10
N ASP A 20 -6.62 -4.00 10.78
CA ASP A 20 -6.95 -5.27 10.14
C ASP A 20 -6.25 -5.39 8.78
N CYS A 21 -6.26 -4.33 8.00
CA CYS A 21 -5.59 -4.34 6.73
C CYS A 21 -4.09 -4.58 6.87
N LEU A 22 -3.48 -3.92 7.85
CA LEU A 22 -2.03 -4.03 8.02
C LEU A 22 -1.60 -5.36 8.60
N SER A 23 -2.54 -6.16 9.11
CA SER A 23 -2.18 -7.45 9.68
C SER A 23 -1.85 -8.51 8.63
N ASP A 24 -2.20 -8.27 7.37
CA ASP A 24 -1.88 -9.21 6.31
C ASP A 24 -0.49 -8.91 5.74
N PRO A 25 0.39 -9.92 5.65
CA PRO A 25 1.76 -9.68 5.19
C PRO A 25 1.86 -9.07 3.79
N ILE A 26 0.99 -9.48 2.87
CA ILE A 26 1.04 -8.93 1.52
C ILE A 26 0.61 -7.47 1.52
N ARG A 27 -0.46 -7.15 2.25
CA ARG A 27 -0.90 -5.77 2.33
C ARG A 27 0.13 -4.88 3.03
N LEU A 28 0.75 -5.42 4.07
CA LEU A 28 1.82 -4.68 4.74
C LEU A 28 2.97 -4.42 3.78
N ALA A 29 3.31 -5.42 2.95
CA ALA A 29 4.39 -5.26 1.97
C ALA A 29 4.05 -4.19 0.95
N ILE A 30 2.79 -4.13 0.51
CA ILE A 30 2.38 -3.10 -0.44
C ILE A 30 2.55 -1.71 0.18
N VAL A 31 2.07 -1.55 1.41
CA VAL A 31 2.19 -0.26 2.10
C VAL A 31 3.66 0.12 2.29
N TYR A 32 4.48 -0.86 2.64
CA TYR A 32 5.91 -0.62 2.83
C TYR A 32 6.57 -0.17 1.54
N GLN A 33 6.24 -0.81 0.42
CA GLN A 33 6.81 -0.41 -0.86
C GLN A 33 6.33 0.96 -1.31
N LEU A 34 5.06 1.27 -1.07
CA LEU A 34 4.57 2.61 -1.38
C LEU A 34 5.33 3.66 -0.58
N ALA A 35 5.59 3.39 0.69
CA ALA A 35 6.32 4.32 1.52
C ALA A 35 7.76 4.50 1.05
N GLN A 36 8.40 3.41 0.61
CA GLN A 36 9.77 3.50 0.11
C GLN A 36 9.82 4.33 -1.17
N GLN A 37 8.82 4.21 -2.02
CA GLN A 37 8.81 4.92 -3.28
C GLN A 37 8.47 6.39 -3.14
N GLU A 38 7.92 6.80 -2.02
CA GLU A 38 7.60 8.21 -1.82
C GLU A 38 8.83 9.11 -1.94
N ARG A 39 10.00 8.57 -1.75
CA ARG A 39 11.24 9.34 -1.86
C ARG A 39 11.57 9.66 -3.31
N VAL A 40 11.08 8.85 -4.24
CA VAL A 40 11.39 8.99 -5.66
C VAL A 40 10.17 9.46 -6.42
N SER A 41 9.04 8.85 -6.14
CA SER A 41 7.79 9.16 -6.81
C SER A 41 6.67 8.93 -5.80
N SER A 42 5.64 9.75 -5.85
CA SER A 42 4.56 9.61 -4.89
C SER A 42 3.60 8.47 -5.27
N GLU A 43 3.76 7.90 -6.44
CA GLU A 43 2.82 6.88 -6.91
C GLU A 43 3.53 5.67 -7.51
N LEU A 44 2.91 4.51 -7.38
CA LEU A 44 3.34 3.29 -8.04
C LEU A 44 2.20 2.77 -8.89
N ARG A 45 2.53 2.08 -9.96
CA ARG A 45 1.53 1.45 -10.80
C ARG A 45 1.26 0.04 -10.30
N CYS A 46 0.07 -0.47 -10.66
CA CYS A 46 -0.34 -1.81 -10.24
C CYS A 46 0.71 -2.87 -10.57
N GLY A 47 1.29 -2.81 -11.76
CA GLY A 47 2.26 -3.83 -12.17
C GLY A 47 3.54 -3.84 -11.36
N ASP A 48 3.83 -2.76 -10.65
CA ASP A 48 5.06 -2.67 -9.87
C ASP A 48 5.05 -3.63 -8.66
N PHE A 49 3.89 -4.20 -8.35
CA PHE A 49 3.74 -5.10 -7.20
C PHE A 49 3.64 -6.57 -7.58
N ASN A 50 3.81 -6.89 -8.85
CA ASN A 50 3.60 -8.27 -9.30
C ASN A 50 4.46 -9.31 -8.59
N GLY A 51 5.63 -8.89 -8.11
CA GLY A 51 6.51 -9.81 -7.40
C GLY A 51 6.01 -10.25 -6.04
N LEU A 52 4.99 -9.57 -5.50
CA LEU A 52 4.49 -9.91 -4.17
C LEU A 52 3.42 -10.98 -4.19
N SER A 53 2.66 -11.08 -5.27
CA SER A 53 1.57 -12.04 -5.33
C SER A 53 1.04 -12.10 -6.75
N GLY A 54 0.14 -13.00 -7.01
CA GLY A 54 -0.50 -13.10 -8.31
C GLY A 54 -1.43 -11.92 -8.55
N LYS A 55 -1.73 -11.66 -9.80
CA LYS A 55 -2.50 -10.49 -10.20
C LYS A 55 -3.88 -10.42 -9.54
N SER A 56 -4.61 -11.54 -9.54
CA SER A 56 -5.94 -11.55 -8.94
C SER A 56 -5.88 -11.25 -7.46
N ASN A 57 -4.89 -11.82 -6.80
CA ASN A 57 -4.71 -11.64 -5.38
C ASN A 57 -4.36 -10.20 -5.07
N LEU A 58 -3.50 -9.58 -5.88
CA LEU A 58 -3.15 -8.19 -5.69
C LEU A 58 -4.37 -7.29 -5.85
N THR A 59 -5.22 -7.58 -6.82
CA THR A 59 -6.44 -6.79 -7.02
C THR A 59 -7.30 -6.81 -5.76
N TYR A 60 -7.41 -7.98 -5.14
CA TYR A 60 -8.17 -8.12 -3.90
C TYR A 60 -7.55 -7.28 -2.79
N HIS A 61 -6.22 -7.34 -2.65
CA HIS A 61 -5.54 -6.59 -1.60
C HIS A 61 -5.59 -5.09 -1.84
N PHE A 62 -5.51 -4.65 -3.10
CA PHE A 62 -5.63 -3.24 -3.41
C PHE A 62 -7.01 -2.72 -3.03
N ALA A 63 -8.06 -3.51 -3.30
CA ALA A 63 -9.41 -3.11 -2.92
C ALA A 63 -9.54 -2.95 -1.41
N LYS A 64 -8.95 -3.88 -0.65
CA LYS A 64 -8.98 -3.80 0.80
C LYS A 64 -8.25 -2.56 1.31
N LEU A 65 -7.07 -2.29 0.75
CA LEU A 65 -6.28 -1.14 1.17
C LEU A 65 -6.99 0.17 0.83
N ARG A 66 -7.67 0.21 -0.29
CA ARG A 66 -8.42 1.39 -0.67
C ARG A 66 -9.61 1.60 0.26
N ASP A 67 -10.34 0.52 0.54
CA ASP A 67 -11.56 0.61 1.35
C ASP A 67 -11.27 1.03 2.78
N CYS A 68 -10.14 0.65 3.32
CA CYS A 68 -9.82 1.02 4.70
C CYS A 68 -9.15 2.39 4.81
N GLY A 69 -8.85 3.02 3.68
CA GLY A 69 -8.29 4.36 3.71
C GLY A 69 -6.78 4.46 3.78
N LEU A 70 -6.08 3.34 3.62
CA LEU A 70 -4.61 3.36 3.63
C LEU A 70 -4.04 3.84 2.31
N MET A 71 -4.74 3.56 1.23
CA MET A 71 -4.22 3.77 -0.10
C MET A 71 -5.24 4.45 -0.98
N GLN A 72 -4.73 5.23 -1.94
CA GLN A 72 -5.57 5.89 -2.92
C GLN A 72 -5.20 5.37 -4.30
N THR A 73 -6.19 5.12 -5.12
CA THR A 73 -5.98 4.64 -6.49
C THR A 73 -6.47 5.70 -7.46
N ARG A 74 -5.66 6.02 -8.45
CA ARG A 74 -6.02 6.94 -9.51
C ARG A 74 -5.92 6.21 -10.84
N VAL A 75 -6.95 6.35 -11.67
CA VAL A 75 -6.95 5.71 -12.98
C VAL A 75 -6.67 6.76 -14.04
N ALA A 76 -5.69 6.49 -14.89
CA ALA A 76 -5.35 7.37 -16.00
C ALA A 76 -5.13 6.50 -17.22
N GLY A 77 -6.08 6.55 -18.16
CA GLY A 77 -6.02 5.68 -19.33
C GLY A 77 -6.13 4.23 -18.92
N THR A 78 -5.15 3.43 -19.32
CA THR A 78 -5.13 2.03 -18.95
C THR A 78 -4.30 1.76 -17.70
N ASN A 79 -3.73 2.81 -17.11
CA ASN A 79 -2.89 2.65 -15.93
C ASN A 79 -3.63 2.96 -14.65
N ARG A 80 -3.25 2.26 -13.59
CA ARG A 80 -3.73 2.53 -12.25
C ARG A 80 -2.54 2.89 -11.39
N PHE A 81 -2.63 4.05 -10.74
CA PHE A 81 -1.56 4.56 -9.89
C PHE A 81 -2.01 4.54 -8.44
N MET A 82 -1.15 4.05 -7.56
CA MET A 82 -1.45 3.94 -6.14
C MET A 82 -0.50 4.81 -5.32
N ARG A 83 -1.01 5.36 -4.24
CA ARG A 83 -0.17 6.10 -3.30
C ARG A 83 -0.79 6.00 -1.90
N LEU A 84 0.06 6.17 -0.89
CA LEU A 84 -0.42 6.17 0.49
C LEU A 84 -1.19 7.44 0.78
N ARG A 85 -2.20 7.33 1.62
CA ARG A 85 -2.93 8.49 2.10
C ARG A 85 -2.28 8.99 3.39
N ARG A 86 -1.00 9.34 3.28
CA ARG A 86 -0.20 9.68 4.46
C ARG A 86 -0.77 10.83 5.26
N GLU A 87 -1.23 11.88 4.59
CA GLU A 87 -1.75 13.04 5.29
C GLU A 87 -3.01 12.71 6.07
N ASP A 88 -3.90 11.93 5.46
CA ASP A 88 -5.15 11.55 6.12
C ASP A 88 -4.87 10.64 7.30
N LEU A 89 -3.95 9.72 7.13
CA LEU A 89 -3.61 8.78 8.21
C LEU A 89 -2.94 9.49 9.36
N GLU A 90 -2.07 10.46 9.06
CA GLU A 90 -1.42 11.20 10.11
C GLU A 90 -2.41 12.08 10.86
N ALA A 91 -3.37 12.66 10.15
CA ALA A 91 -4.38 13.49 10.79
C ALA A 91 -5.28 12.67 11.70
N ARG A 92 -5.62 11.47 11.29
CA ARG A 92 -6.52 10.61 12.08
C ARG A 92 -5.81 9.86 13.18
N PHE A 93 -4.60 9.36 12.89
CA PHE A 93 -3.88 8.51 13.83
C PHE A 93 -2.41 8.95 13.87
N PRO A 94 -2.12 10.05 14.58
CA PRO A 94 -0.76 10.60 14.58
C PRO A 94 0.27 9.57 15.04
N GLY A 95 1.31 9.41 14.22
CA GLY A 95 2.41 8.51 14.55
C GLY A 95 2.19 7.06 14.22
N LEU A 96 0.97 6.65 13.90
CA LEU A 96 0.69 5.24 13.65
C LEU A 96 1.45 4.72 12.43
N LEU A 97 1.33 5.39 11.30
CA LEU A 97 1.95 4.91 10.08
C LEU A 97 3.46 4.84 10.22
N ASP A 98 4.07 5.87 10.80
CA ASP A 98 5.51 5.87 10.99
C ASP A 98 5.96 4.73 11.89
N ALA A 99 5.22 4.47 12.97
CA ALA A 99 5.57 3.37 13.88
C ALA A 99 5.48 2.03 13.17
N VAL A 100 4.43 1.83 12.38
CA VAL A 100 4.26 0.59 11.65
C VAL A 100 5.39 0.42 10.63
N LEU A 101 5.71 1.47 9.89
CA LEU A 101 6.73 1.38 8.85
C LEU A 101 8.12 1.16 9.45
N LYS A 102 8.42 1.79 10.56
CA LYS A 102 9.71 1.56 11.22
C LYS A 102 9.82 0.13 11.71
N SER A 103 8.75 -0.39 12.27
CA SER A 103 8.75 -1.76 12.75
C SER A 103 8.86 -2.75 11.61
N ALA A 104 8.14 -2.46 10.50
CA ALA A 104 8.20 -3.33 9.34
C ALA A 104 9.59 -3.34 8.72
N ALA A 105 10.26 -2.20 8.70
CA ALA A 105 11.60 -2.12 8.12
C ALA A 105 12.59 -3.00 8.85
N ARG A 106 12.44 -3.14 10.16
CA ARG A 106 13.34 -4.00 10.95
C ARG A 106 13.14 -5.46 10.62
N ASP A 107 11.92 -5.84 10.23
CA ASP A 107 11.61 -7.23 9.95
C ASP A 107 11.38 -7.48 8.46
N ALA A 108 11.84 -6.57 7.62
CA ALA A 108 11.54 -6.65 6.18
C ALA A 108 11.93 -8.00 5.56
N ASP A 109 13.11 -8.50 5.91
CA ASP A 109 13.55 -9.77 5.34
C ASP A 109 12.72 -10.93 5.84
N ARG A 110 12.42 -10.93 7.12
CA ARG A 110 11.61 -12.00 7.72
C ARG A 110 10.20 -12.01 7.15
N LEU A 111 9.65 -10.83 6.90
CA LEU A 111 8.28 -10.71 6.42
C LEU A 111 8.19 -10.71 4.91
N GLN A 112 9.34 -10.70 4.24
CA GLN A 112 9.39 -10.70 2.78
C GLN A 112 8.59 -9.54 2.21
N LEU A 113 8.85 -8.35 2.74
CA LEU A 113 8.09 -7.16 2.37
C LEU A 113 8.50 -6.56 1.03
N VAL A 114 9.61 -7.06 0.44
CA VAL A 114 10.02 -6.61 -0.88
C VAL A 114 9.91 -7.77 -1.84
N ALA A 115 9.68 -7.46 -3.11
CA ALA A 115 9.52 -8.49 -4.09
C ALA A 115 10.81 -9.27 -4.27
N GLU A 116 10.71 -10.59 -4.21
CA GLU A 116 11.87 -11.42 -4.37
C GLU A 116 12.54 -11.24 -5.70
N CYS A 117 11.75 -10.97 -6.71
CA CYS A 117 12.33 -10.83 -8.02
C CYS A 117 13.31 -9.69 -8.09
N ASP A 118 13.22 -8.74 -7.20
CA ASP A 118 14.16 -7.64 -7.19
C ASP A 118 15.54 -8.13 -6.86
N VAL A 119 15.59 -9.21 -6.10
CA VAL A 119 16.85 -9.73 -5.68
C VAL A 119 17.31 -10.81 -6.61
N GLY A 120 16.37 -11.60 -7.02
CA GLY A 120 16.67 -12.73 -7.83
C GLY A 120 17.47 -12.42 -9.03
N GLU A 121 17.14 -11.32 -9.64
CA GLU A 121 17.79 -11.01 -10.79
C GLU A 121 19.15 -10.66 -10.59
N ALA A 122 19.46 -10.30 -9.45
CA ALA A 122 20.80 -9.99 -9.16
C ALA A 122 21.62 -11.23 -9.27
N GLY A 123 20.98 -12.32 -9.07
CA GLY A 123 21.70 -13.58 -9.14
C GLY A 123 22.28 -13.82 -10.49
#